data_78fbf0f898b51e72a321d25cff89e879
#
_entry.id   78fbf0f898b51e72a321d25cff89e879
#
_cell.length_a   1.000
_cell.length_b   1.000
_cell.length_c   1.000
_cell.angle_alpha   90.00
_cell.angle_beta   90.00
_cell.angle_gamma   90.00
#
_symmetry.space_group_name_H-M   'P 1'
#
loop_
_entity.id
_entity.type
_entity.pdbx_description
1 polymer ?
#
loop_
_entity_poly.entity_id
_entity_poly.type
_entity_poly.pdbx_seq_one_letter_code
_entity_poly.pdbx_strand_id
1 'polypeptide(L)'
;MAVKRRTKVSPEISMGSMTDIVFLLLIFFLVTTIAKKENRDIDIELPVSTSSLDVPPDNDTMVVGVNKEKMLFYNGRPVTISELHQILLELSEENQDRRIRVDCDKAVAFSRVVEVLDLCSFRGLHNVAVRTYDEQYNTR
;
A
#
# COMPACT_ATOMS: atom_id res chain seq x y z
N MET A 1 15.06 9.13 81.78
CA MET A 1 15.55 8.73 80.44
C MET A 1 14.36 8.40 79.60
N ALA A 2 14.04 9.25 78.58
CA ALA A 2 12.90 9.05 77.69
C ALA A 2 13.34 8.14 76.55
N VAL A 3 12.77 6.94 76.48
CA VAL A 3 12.97 6.00 75.33
C VAL A 3 12.18 6.51 74.15
N LYS A 4 12.90 7.03 73.16
CA LYS A 4 12.33 7.46 71.87
C LYS A 4 11.87 6.22 71.08
N ARG A 5 10.57 5.98 71.09
CA ARG A 5 9.96 4.94 70.27
C ARG A 5 10.23 5.26 68.77
N ARG A 6 11.04 4.46 68.18
CA ARG A 6 11.15 4.45 66.71
C ARG A 6 9.82 3.94 66.07
N THR A 7 9.11 4.84 65.51
CA THR A 7 7.96 4.48 64.59
C THR A 7 8.49 3.62 63.49
N LYS A 8 8.08 2.38 63.46
CA LYS A 8 8.26 1.53 62.26
C LYS A 8 7.44 2.13 61.17
N VAL A 9 8.11 2.76 60.19
CA VAL A 9 7.51 3.11 58.94
C VAL A 9 7.36 1.80 58.18
N SER A 10 6.17 1.25 58.18
CA SER A 10 5.83 0.16 57.27
C SER A 10 5.85 0.74 55.87
N PRO A 11 6.55 0.14 54.90
CA PRO A 11 6.47 0.56 53.51
C PRO A 11 5.12 0.10 52.96
N GLU A 12 4.08 0.91 53.22
CA GLU A 12 2.84 0.75 52.51
C GLU A 12 3.11 1.16 51.09
N ILE A 13 3.31 0.16 50.21
CA ILE A 13 3.33 0.37 48.79
C ILE A 13 1.94 0.89 48.43
N SER A 14 1.87 2.17 48.12
CA SER A 14 0.63 2.83 47.74
C SER A 14 0.06 2.08 46.53
N MET A 15 -1.10 1.49 46.68
CA MET A 15 -1.81 0.82 45.54
C MET A 15 -2.00 1.77 44.36
N GLY A 16 -2.09 3.08 44.62
CA GLY A 16 -2.17 4.10 43.57
C GLY A 16 -0.93 4.17 42.69
N SER A 17 0.28 3.95 43.22
CA SER A 17 1.49 3.96 42.39
C SER A 17 1.62 2.72 41.53
N MET A 18 1.14 1.57 41.98
CA MET A 18 1.13 0.35 41.20
C MET A 18 0.13 0.43 40.03
N THR A 19 -1.06 0.98 40.27
CA THR A 19 -2.06 1.19 39.20
C THR A 19 -1.59 2.19 38.17
N ASP A 20 -0.82 3.21 38.55
CA ASP A 20 -0.26 4.19 37.62
C ASP A 20 0.75 3.54 36.66
N ILE A 21 1.66 2.70 37.20
CA ILE A 21 2.63 1.98 36.35
C ILE A 21 1.91 1.06 35.37
N VAL A 22 0.88 0.34 35.79
CA VAL A 22 0.09 -0.54 34.91
C VAL A 22 -0.64 0.28 33.88
N PHE A 23 -1.18 1.44 34.24
CA PHE A 23 -1.87 2.33 33.32
C PHE A 23 -0.91 2.91 32.26
N LEU A 24 0.29 3.34 32.65
CA LEU A 24 1.33 3.81 31.73
C LEU A 24 1.78 2.71 30.77
N LEU A 25 1.95 1.47 31.25
CA LEU A 25 2.23 0.31 30.40
C LEU A 25 1.11 0.06 29.38
N LEU A 26 -0.14 0.16 29.80
CA LEU A 26 -1.30 0.00 28.93
C LEU A 26 -1.33 1.07 27.83
N ILE A 27 -1.11 2.33 28.17
CA ILE A 27 -1.02 3.41 27.19
C ILE A 27 0.16 3.19 26.25
N PHE A 28 1.31 2.78 26.78
CA PHE A 28 2.49 2.49 25.97
C PHE A 28 2.19 1.38 24.94
N PHE A 29 1.58 0.27 25.37
CA PHE A 29 1.17 -0.79 24.45
C PHE A 29 0.12 -0.32 23.44
N LEU A 30 -0.82 0.50 23.86
CA LEU A 30 -1.83 1.06 22.94
C LEU A 30 -1.16 1.91 21.86
N VAL A 31 -0.28 2.82 22.24
CA VAL A 31 0.43 3.70 21.30
C VAL A 31 1.35 2.92 20.38
N THR A 32 2.11 1.95 20.91
CA THR A 32 3.00 1.11 20.08
C THR A 32 2.21 0.22 19.12
N THR A 33 1.03 -0.26 19.51
CA THR A 33 0.16 -1.06 18.63
C THR A 33 -0.41 -0.21 17.51
N ILE A 34 -0.80 1.04 17.78
CA ILE A 34 -1.28 1.99 16.78
C ILE A 34 -0.14 2.36 15.82
N ALA A 35 1.04 2.70 16.34
CA ALA A 35 2.21 3.03 15.53
C ALA A 35 2.66 1.88 14.64
N LYS A 36 2.56 0.63 15.13
CA LYS A 36 2.85 -0.56 14.34
C LYS A 36 1.81 -0.82 13.23
N LYS A 37 0.60 -0.30 13.39
CA LYS A 37 -0.46 -0.41 12.38
C LYS A 37 -0.27 0.58 11.24
N GLU A 38 0.40 1.70 11.49
CA GLU A 38 0.72 2.71 10.49
C GLU A 38 1.92 2.31 9.61
N ASN A 39 2.84 1.49 10.14
CA ASN A 39 3.95 0.89 9.39
C ASN A 39 3.63 -0.51 8.82
N ARG A 40 2.40 -0.93 8.80
CA ARG A 40 2.02 -1.89 7.78
C ARG A 40 2.11 -1.09 6.48
N ASP A 41 3.27 -1.17 5.83
CA ASP A 41 3.23 -1.48 4.41
C ASP A 41 1.98 -2.29 4.23
N ILE A 42 1.03 -1.74 3.53
CA ILE A 42 -0.15 -2.46 3.15
C ILE A 42 0.44 -3.68 2.48
N ASP A 43 0.62 -4.74 3.27
CA ASP A 43 0.68 -6.08 2.77
C ASP A 43 -0.71 -6.24 2.19
N ILE A 44 -0.87 -5.63 1.03
CA ILE A 44 -1.87 -6.03 0.11
C ILE A 44 -1.40 -7.44 -0.20
N GLU A 45 -1.84 -8.41 0.60
CA GLU A 45 -2.06 -9.72 0.09
C GLU A 45 -3.03 -9.48 -1.07
N LEU A 46 -2.42 -9.09 -2.18
CA LEU A 46 -3.04 -9.27 -3.47
C LEU A 46 -3.43 -10.72 -3.42
N PRO A 47 -4.72 -11.05 -3.42
CA PRO A 47 -5.10 -12.43 -3.61
C PRO A 47 -4.27 -12.84 -4.81
N VAL A 48 -3.32 -13.76 -4.57
CA VAL A 48 -2.60 -14.41 -5.63
C VAL A 48 -3.70 -15.11 -6.38
N SER A 49 -4.27 -14.39 -7.35
CA SER A 49 -5.17 -14.95 -8.30
C SER A 49 -4.29 -15.88 -9.11
N THR A 50 -4.11 -17.10 -8.56
CA THR A 50 -3.59 -18.28 -9.24
C THR A 50 -4.54 -18.71 -10.36
N SER A 51 -5.41 -17.85 -10.74
CA SER A 51 -6.18 -17.94 -11.94
C SER A 51 -5.84 -16.72 -12.77
N SER A 52 -5.08 -16.94 -13.82
CA SER A 52 -5.33 -16.30 -15.07
C SER A 52 -6.76 -16.68 -15.53
N LEU A 53 -7.71 -16.63 -14.61
CA LEU A 53 -9.09 -16.54 -14.96
C LEU A 53 -9.21 -15.15 -15.53
N ASP A 54 -9.41 -15.10 -16.83
CA ASP A 54 -10.19 -14.11 -17.49
C ASP A 54 -11.32 -13.65 -16.56
N VAL A 55 -10.97 -12.77 -15.62
CA VAL A 55 -11.98 -11.85 -15.12
C VAL A 55 -12.32 -11.09 -16.39
N PRO A 56 -13.54 -11.27 -16.93
CA PRO A 56 -13.93 -10.54 -18.11
C PRO A 56 -13.60 -9.10 -17.80
N PRO A 57 -12.84 -8.40 -18.66
CA PRO A 57 -12.50 -7.03 -18.40
C PRO A 57 -13.82 -6.34 -18.10
N ASP A 58 -13.97 -5.86 -16.88
CA ASP A 58 -15.01 -4.90 -16.59
C ASP A 58 -14.83 -3.88 -17.69
N ASN A 59 -15.79 -3.79 -18.61
CA ASN A 59 -15.66 -3.06 -19.87
C ASN A 59 -15.25 -1.60 -19.69
N ASP A 60 -15.16 -1.19 -18.43
CA ASP A 60 -14.85 0.16 -17.99
C ASP A 60 -13.44 0.32 -17.41
N THR A 61 -12.68 -0.77 -17.22
CA THR A 61 -11.32 -0.70 -16.68
C THR A 61 -10.28 -0.83 -17.79
N MET A 62 -9.44 0.19 -17.93
CA MET A 62 -8.29 0.15 -18.82
C MET A 62 -7.07 -0.46 -18.16
N VAL A 63 -6.37 -1.32 -18.88
CA VAL A 63 -5.17 -1.99 -18.37
C VAL A 63 -3.95 -1.53 -19.14
N VAL A 64 -3.00 -0.95 -18.41
CA VAL A 64 -1.66 -0.60 -18.90
C VAL A 64 -0.66 -1.58 -18.29
N GLY A 65 -0.03 -2.40 -19.10
CA GLY A 65 0.97 -3.36 -18.67
C GLY A 65 2.40 -2.81 -18.83
N VAL A 66 3.29 -3.14 -17.90
CA VAL A 66 4.72 -2.88 -18.01
C VAL A 66 5.47 -4.17 -17.68
N ASN A 67 6.17 -4.73 -18.69
CA ASN A 67 6.95 -5.94 -18.48
C ASN A 67 8.37 -5.62 -17.98
N LYS A 68 9.10 -6.66 -17.57
CA LYS A 68 10.49 -6.54 -17.09
C LYS A 68 11.48 -5.97 -18.14
N GLU A 69 11.14 -6.05 -19.42
CA GLU A 69 11.91 -5.49 -20.55
C GLU A 69 11.58 -4.01 -20.80
N LYS A 70 10.79 -3.39 -19.92
CA LYS A 70 10.31 -1.99 -19.99
C LYS A 70 9.38 -1.71 -21.16
N MET A 71 8.84 -2.74 -21.80
CA MET A 71 7.83 -2.58 -22.84
C MET A 71 6.48 -2.24 -22.21
N LEU A 72 5.76 -1.35 -22.88
CA LEU A 72 4.42 -0.93 -22.49
C LEU A 72 3.38 -1.70 -23.29
N PHE A 73 2.31 -2.06 -22.60
CA PHE A 73 1.16 -2.75 -23.21
C PHE A 73 -0.11 -1.99 -22.84
N TYR A 74 -0.99 -1.87 -23.80
CA TYR A 74 -2.31 -1.32 -23.62
C TYR A 74 -3.36 -2.38 -24.00
N ASN A 75 -4.15 -2.81 -23.01
CA ASN A 75 -5.11 -3.92 -23.19
C ASN A 75 -4.51 -5.14 -23.92
N GLY A 76 -3.27 -5.51 -23.57
CA GLY A 76 -2.53 -6.64 -24.15
C GLY A 76 -1.82 -6.35 -25.46
N ARG A 77 -1.92 -5.15 -26.04
CA ARG A 77 -1.19 -4.76 -27.25
C ARG A 77 0.08 -3.98 -26.89
N PRO A 78 1.24 -4.32 -27.48
CA PRO A 78 2.44 -3.54 -27.26
C PRO A 78 2.27 -2.13 -27.85
N VAL A 79 2.61 -1.13 -27.06
CA VAL A 79 2.51 0.28 -27.45
C VAL A 79 3.79 1.03 -27.11
N THR A 80 4.08 2.08 -27.86
CA THR A 80 5.14 3.02 -27.53
C THR A 80 4.66 4.03 -26.51
N ILE A 81 5.59 4.73 -25.86
CA ILE A 81 5.25 5.78 -24.92
C ILE A 81 4.44 6.92 -25.55
N SER A 82 4.73 7.23 -26.82
CA SER A 82 4.01 8.23 -27.58
C SER A 82 2.57 7.81 -27.91
N GLU A 83 2.38 6.56 -28.26
CA GLU A 83 1.04 5.99 -28.49
C GLU A 83 0.23 5.92 -27.21
N LEU A 84 0.86 5.51 -26.10
CA LEU A 84 0.21 5.52 -24.79
C LEU A 84 -0.22 6.94 -24.41
N HIS A 85 0.61 7.94 -24.66
CA HIS A 85 0.30 9.34 -24.41
C HIS A 85 -0.92 9.81 -25.19
N GLN A 86 -1.05 9.44 -26.45
CA GLN A 86 -2.24 9.76 -27.27
C GLN A 86 -3.49 9.06 -26.76
N ILE A 87 -3.38 7.78 -26.43
CA ILE A 87 -4.49 7.00 -25.88
C ILE A 87 -5.00 7.62 -24.57
N LEU A 88 -4.08 7.99 -23.66
CA LEU A 88 -4.44 8.64 -22.41
C LEU A 88 -5.03 10.04 -22.63
N LEU A 89 -4.62 10.75 -23.69
CA LEU A 89 -5.21 12.04 -24.05
C LEU A 89 -6.67 11.86 -24.47
N GLU A 90 -6.94 10.99 -25.44
CA GLU A 90 -8.30 10.70 -25.90
C GLU A 90 -9.18 10.24 -24.73
N LEU A 91 -8.65 9.42 -23.85
CA LEU A 91 -9.34 8.95 -22.67
C LEU A 91 -9.72 10.08 -21.71
N SER A 92 -8.81 11.01 -21.49
CA SER A 92 -9.03 12.15 -20.58
C SER A 92 -10.11 13.09 -21.11
N GLU A 93 -10.28 13.18 -22.42
CA GLU A 93 -11.34 13.96 -23.07
C GLU A 93 -12.70 13.25 -22.99
N GLU A 94 -12.71 11.92 -23.02
CA GLU A 94 -13.93 11.13 -22.98
C GLU A 94 -14.47 10.97 -21.53
N ASN A 95 -13.61 10.56 -20.60
CA ASN A 95 -13.98 10.35 -19.20
C ASN A 95 -12.77 10.39 -18.26
N GLN A 96 -12.61 11.45 -17.50
CA GLN A 96 -11.52 11.61 -16.54
C GLN A 96 -11.60 10.68 -15.32
N ASP A 97 -12.78 10.20 -14.98
CA ASP A 97 -13.01 9.31 -13.83
C ASP A 97 -12.82 7.82 -14.18
N ARG A 98 -12.46 7.53 -15.43
CA ARG A 98 -12.29 6.16 -15.89
C ARG A 98 -11.20 5.45 -15.09
N ARG A 99 -11.49 4.22 -14.70
CA ARG A 99 -10.56 3.40 -13.93
C ARG A 99 -9.42 2.90 -14.81
N ILE A 100 -8.19 3.22 -14.42
CA ILE A 100 -6.97 2.75 -15.06
C ILE A 100 -6.26 1.81 -14.09
N ARG A 101 -5.87 0.64 -14.56
CA ARG A 101 -5.06 -0.32 -13.82
C ARG A 101 -3.70 -0.44 -14.49
N VAL A 102 -2.65 -0.16 -13.74
CA VAL A 102 -1.27 -0.33 -14.18
C VAL A 102 -0.75 -1.66 -13.63
N ASP A 103 -0.62 -2.65 -14.50
CA ASP A 103 -0.07 -3.96 -14.17
C ASP A 103 1.43 -3.95 -14.48
N CYS A 104 2.29 -4.08 -13.48
CA CYS A 104 3.73 -4.07 -13.65
C CYS A 104 4.37 -5.35 -13.11
N ASP A 105 5.39 -5.85 -13.83
CA ASP A 105 6.20 -6.96 -13.34
C ASP A 105 6.99 -6.54 -12.09
N LYS A 106 7.12 -7.44 -11.12
CA LYS A 106 7.88 -7.21 -9.88
C LYS A 106 9.32 -6.78 -10.12
N ALA A 107 9.92 -7.23 -11.24
CA ALA A 107 11.29 -6.91 -11.61
C ALA A 107 11.44 -5.56 -12.34
N VAL A 108 10.35 -4.87 -12.63
CA VAL A 108 10.38 -3.56 -13.31
C VAL A 108 10.96 -2.50 -12.39
N ALA A 109 11.83 -1.67 -12.93
CA ALA A 109 12.33 -0.50 -12.21
C ALA A 109 11.18 0.44 -11.84
N PHE A 110 11.08 0.80 -10.57
CA PHE A 110 10.02 1.67 -10.04
C PHE A 110 9.92 3.01 -10.79
N SER A 111 11.06 3.52 -11.28
CA SER A 111 11.10 4.73 -12.12
C SER A 111 10.21 4.64 -13.36
N ARG A 112 10.08 3.45 -13.96
CA ARG A 112 9.23 3.24 -15.13
C ARG A 112 7.75 3.27 -14.77
N VAL A 113 7.41 2.73 -13.61
CA VAL A 113 6.03 2.80 -13.08
C VAL A 113 5.63 4.24 -12.80
N VAL A 114 6.54 5.01 -12.18
CA VAL A 114 6.32 6.44 -11.90
C VAL A 114 6.11 7.23 -13.19
N GLU A 115 6.88 6.95 -14.24
CA GLU A 115 6.73 7.60 -15.54
C GLU A 115 5.32 7.41 -16.13
N VAL A 116 4.76 6.20 -16.00
CA VAL A 116 3.38 5.92 -16.43
C VAL A 116 2.35 6.64 -15.54
N LEU A 117 2.58 6.66 -14.24
CA LEU A 117 1.71 7.36 -13.29
C LEU A 117 1.72 8.88 -13.52
N ASP A 118 2.89 9.44 -13.82
CA ASP A 118 3.04 10.86 -14.14
C ASP A 118 2.27 11.23 -15.41
N LEU A 119 2.31 10.36 -16.43
CA LEU A 119 1.52 10.56 -17.64
C LEU A 119 0.02 10.56 -17.35
N CYS A 120 -0.47 9.64 -16.53
CA CYS A 120 -1.87 9.60 -16.12
C CYS A 120 -2.26 10.86 -15.34
N SER A 121 -1.44 11.26 -14.38
CA SER A 121 -1.65 12.45 -13.55
C SER A 121 -1.64 13.75 -14.38
N PHE A 122 -0.71 13.86 -15.31
CA PHE A 122 -0.60 15.00 -16.20
C PHE A 122 -1.86 15.21 -17.07
N ARG A 123 -2.55 14.10 -17.38
CA ARG A 123 -3.81 14.12 -18.14
C ARG A 123 -5.07 14.27 -17.28
N GLY A 124 -4.90 14.43 -15.96
CA GLY A 124 -6.03 14.57 -15.02
C GLY A 124 -6.75 13.26 -14.73
N LEU A 125 -6.13 12.11 -15.05
CA LEU A 125 -6.66 10.79 -14.77
C LEU A 125 -6.20 10.37 -13.37
N HIS A 126 -7.08 10.51 -12.38
CA HIS A 126 -6.74 10.30 -10.97
C HIS A 126 -7.17 8.93 -10.42
N ASN A 127 -8.04 8.22 -11.15
CA ASN A 127 -8.52 6.90 -10.74
C ASN A 127 -7.58 5.79 -11.24
N VAL A 128 -6.35 5.81 -10.74
CA VAL A 128 -5.29 4.88 -11.16
C VAL A 128 -4.96 3.91 -10.03
N ALA A 129 -5.03 2.61 -10.31
CA ALA A 129 -4.61 1.54 -9.43
C ALA A 129 -3.35 0.88 -9.97
N VAL A 130 -2.37 0.59 -9.11
CA VAL A 130 -1.16 -0.14 -9.49
C VAL A 130 -1.23 -1.55 -8.95
N ARG A 131 -0.93 -2.53 -9.80
CA ARG A 131 -0.85 -3.94 -9.45
C ARG A 131 0.50 -4.49 -9.89
N THR A 132 1.17 -5.21 -8.99
CA THR A 132 2.40 -5.93 -9.32
C THR A 132 2.11 -7.40 -9.51
N TYR A 133 2.74 -8.04 -10.49
CA TYR A 133 2.67 -9.48 -10.72
C TYR A 133 4.07 -10.07 -10.91
N ASP A 134 4.20 -11.37 -10.67
CA ASP A 134 5.44 -12.10 -10.86
C ASP A 134 5.23 -13.12 -12.00
N GLU A 135 5.86 -12.88 -13.14
CA GLU A 135 5.76 -13.79 -14.30
C GLU A 135 6.29 -15.21 -14.00
N GLN A 136 7.21 -15.34 -13.04
CA GLN A 136 7.79 -16.64 -12.69
C GLN A 136 6.82 -17.56 -11.94
N TYR A 137 5.76 -17.01 -11.36
CA TYR A 137 4.77 -17.77 -10.61
C TYR A 137 3.73 -18.45 -11.51
N ASN A 138 3.55 -17.95 -12.74
CA ASN A 138 2.55 -18.45 -13.70
C ASN A 138 3.07 -19.55 -14.63
N THR A 139 4.34 -19.98 -14.51
CA THR A 139 4.96 -21.02 -15.36
C THR A 139 5.11 -22.38 -14.67
N ARG A 140 4.39 -22.62 -13.59
CA ARG A 140 4.36 -23.94 -12.96
C ARG A 140 2.98 -24.57 -12.96
#